data_0fd8b878fb18ab915a45a9bd6b3de37d
#
_entry.id   0fd8b878fb18ab915a45a9bd6b3de37d
#
_cell.length_a   1.000
_cell.length_b   1.000
_cell.length_c   1.000
_cell.angle_alpha   90.00
_cell.angle_beta   90.00
_cell.angle_gamma   90.00
#
_symmetry.space_group_name_H-M   'P 1'
#
loop_
_entity.id
_entity.type
_entity.pdbx_description
1 polymer ?
#
loop_
_entity_poly.entity_id
_entity_poly.type
_entity_poly.pdbx_seq_one_letter_code
_entity_poly.pdbx_strand_id
1 'polypeptide(L)'
;MQPDQGHDGGQILFGPDQFLYISTGDGGSTGTGAVGGGSGGDDHGPIGNAQNLESLLGKILRIDVHGLNPYTIPSSNPFVGIENTRDEIWSYGLRNPWRFCFDSENGDMYIGDVGEVDWEEINYEAGGGGGGINYGWRLMEGPDCYEPIVDCDPNNSITEPIFAFPHENGLCSVIGGVVYRGQNIPSLNGYYILSDACGIGDTQFFTLISDGNGGWIDQPLVLDVEGGFVPWTETKFAFGE
;
A
#
# COMPACT_ATOMS: atom_id res chain seq x y z
N MET A 1 6.50 19.63 -0.73
CA MET A 1 7.26 19.45 -1.99
C MET A 1 7.93 18.11 -1.86
N GLN A 2 7.78 17.25 -2.84
CA GLN A 2 8.43 15.94 -2.86
C GLN A 2 9.94 16.15 -2.84
N PRO A 3 10.69 15.55 -1.91
CA PRO A 3 12.13 15.82 -1.80
C PRO A 3 12.94 15.24 -2.95
N ASP A 4 12.52 14.13 -3.53
CA ASP A 4 13.16 13.49 -4.68
C ASP A 4 12.14 13.07 -5.75
N GLN A 5 12.61 12.42 -6.83
CA GLN A 5 11.81 12.05 -8.00
C GLN A 5 11.22 10.63 -7.91
N GLY A 6 11.19 10.03 -6.74
CA GLY A 6 10.66 8.69 -6.51
C GLY A 6 9.67 8.63 -5.36
N HIS A 7 9.00 7.49 -5.25
CA HIS A 7 8.02 7.19 -4.20
C HIS A 7 6.93 8.25 -4.12
N ASP A 8 6.28 8.52 -5.24
CA ASP A 8 5.24 9.56 -5.31
C ASP A 8 3.89 9.08 -4.76
N GLY A 9 3.62 7.77 -4.80
CA GLY A 9 2.28 7.25 -4.55
C GLY A 9 1.28 7.82 -5.56
N GLY A 10 0.33 8.62 -5.08
CA GLY A 10 -0.46 9.53 -5.91
C GLY A 10 -1.82 9.03 -6.35
N GLN A 11 -2.30 7.90 -5.86
CA GLN A 11 -3.69 7.51 -6.09
C GLN A 11 -4.63 8.36 -5.24
N ILE A 12 -5.78 8.70 -5.81
CA ILE A 12 -6.90 9.34 -5.13
C ILE A 12 -8.16 8.50 -5.34
N LEU A 13 -8.95 8.32 -4.28
CA LEU A 13 -10.20 7.55 -4.32
C LEU A 13 -11.15 8.04 -3.24
N PHE A 14 -12.44 8.11 -3.55
CA PHE A 14 -13.45 8.33 -2.52
C PHE A 14 -13.69 7.05 -1.72
N GLY A 15 -13.62 7.18 -0.40
CA GLY A 15 -13.97 6.09 0.50
C GLY A 15 -15.48 5.86 0.60
N PRO A 16 -15.91 4.75 1.24
CA PRO A 16 -17.32 4.47 1.47
C PRO A 16 -18.02 5.55 2.33
N ASP A 17 -17.27 6.31 3.07
CA ASP A 17 -17.69 7.46 3.88
C ASP A 17 -17.78 8.78 3.09
N GLN A 18 -17.51 8.74 1.79
CA GLN A 18 -17.53 9.85 0.84
C GLN A 18 -16.44 10.91 1.03
N PHE A 19 -15.46 10.68 1.88
CA PHE A 19 -14.27 11.52 1.96
C PHE A 19 -13.23 11.10 0.93
N LEU A 20 -12.37 12.03 0.54
CA LEU A 20 -11.29 11.75 -0.41
C LEU A 20 -10.07 11.22 0.32
N TYR A 21 -9.62 10.04 -0.09
CA TYR A 21 -8.38 9.43 0.35
C TYR A 21 -7.31 9.63 -0.71
N ILE A 22 -6.07 9.86 -0.25
CA ILE A 22 -4.93 10.16 -1.10
C ILE A 22 -3.73 9.37 -0.58
N SER A 23 -3.12 8.55 -1.44
CA SER A 23 -1.84 7.93 -1.10
C SER A 23 -0.67 8.85 -1.44
N THR A 24 0.32 8.94 -0.56
CA THR A 24 1.56 9.66 -0.78
C THR A 24 2.74 8.76 -0.41
N GLY A 25 3.74 8.69 -1.26
CA GLY A 25 4.98 8.02 -0.93
C GLY A 25 5.84 8.83 0.04
N ASP A 26 6.87 8.22 0.58
CA ASP A 26 7.78 8.82 1.55
C ASP A 26 8.73 9.88 0.96
N GLY A 27 8.72 10.01 -0.39
CA GLY A 27 9.54 10.97 -1.11
C GLY A 27 11.01 10.57 -1.22
N GLY A 28 11.32 9.30 -1.01
CA GLY A 28 12.66 8.76 -1.16
C GLY A 28 13.11 8.70 -2.61
N SER A 29 14.39 8.49 -2.81
CA SER A 29 15.00 8.35 -4.14
C SER A 29 14.71 6.95 -4.71
N THR A 30 14.25 6.89 -5.95
CA THR A 30 14.43 5.69 -6.77
C THR A 30 15.92 5.58 -7.05
N GLY A 31 16.64 4.87 -6.23
CA GLY A 31 18.06 4.67 -6.43
C GLY A 31 18.33 4.25 -7.88
N THR A 32 18.96 5.11 -8.65
CA THR A 32 19.42 4.81 -10.01
C THR A 32 20.62 3.86 -9.98
N GLY A 33 20.69 3.04 -8.97
CA GLY A 33 21.66 1.99 -8.80
C GLY A 33 21.02 0.65 -9.08
N ALA A 34 21.54 -0.02 -10.08
CA ALA A 34 21.33 -1.43 -10.33
C ALA A 34 21.23 -2.22 -9.01
N VAL A 35 20.33 -3.20 -9.00
CA VAL A 35 20.23 -4.29 -8.05
C VAL A 35 21.38 -4.32 -7.04
N GLY A 36 21.16 -3.83 -5.81
CA GLY A 36 22.17 -3.85 -4.75
C GLY A 36 22.74 -2.48 -4.37
N GLY A 37 22.10 -1.78 -3.48
CA GLY A 37 22.71 -0.77 -2.67
C GLY A 37 23.07 0.53 -3.38
N GLY A 38 22.12 1.37 -3.64
CA GLY A 38 22.38 2.78 -3.89
C GLY A 38 22.88 3.43 -2.61
N SER A 39 24.16 3.76 -2.56
CA SER A 39 24.73 4.74 -1.61
C SER A 39 24.31 6.15 -2.00
N GLY A 40 23.02 6.33 -2.22
CA GLY A 40 22.39 7.65 -2.27
C GLY A 40 21.94 7.96 -0.85
N GLY A 41 22.29 9.12 -0.38
CA GLY A 41 22.02 9.53 0.98
C GLY A 41 20.56 9.35 1.40
N ASP A 42 20.36 9.34 2.66
CA ASP A 42 19.15 9.17 3.46
C ASP A 42 18.00 10.12 3.11
N ASP A 43 17.50 10.06 1.89
CA ASP A 43 16.47 10.98 1.37
C ASP A 43 15.08 10.72 1.95
N HIS A 44 14.93 9.71 2.79
CA HIS A 44 13.69 9.44 3.53
C HIS A 44 13.49 10.38 4.75
N GLY A 45 14.42 11.31 4.98
CA GLY A 45 14.40 12.21 6.15
C GLY A 45 14.99 11.59 7.42
N PRO A 46 15.32 12.42 8.44
CA PRO A 46 16.12 12.01 9.60
C PRO A 46 15.51 10.92 10.48
N ILE A 47 14.18 10.80 10.51
CA ILE A 47 13.43 9.78 11.26
C ILE A 47 12.57 8.93 10.31
N GLY A 48 12.78 9.06 8.99
CA GLY A 48 11.88 8.56 7.98
C GLY A 48 10.62 9.44 7.83
N ASN A 49 10.37 9.94 6.64
CA ASN A 49 9.16 10.73 6.38
C ASN A 49 7.89 9.95 6.71
N ALA A 50 7.91 8.64 6.48
CA ALA A 50 6.77 7.76 6.74
C ALA A 50 6.38 7.72 8.23
N GLN A 51 7.36 7.76 9.15
CA GLN A 51 7.13 7.77 10.60
C GLN A 51 6.93 9.18 11.17
N ASN A 52 7.26 10.23 10.41
CA ASN A 52 7.10 11.61 10.85
C ASN A 52 5.65 12.07 10.67
N LEU A 53 4.92 12.26 11.76
CA LEU A 53 3.52 12.71 11.73
C LEU A 53 3.35 14.20 11.41
N GLU A 54 4.43 15.00 11.38
CA GLU A 54 4.41 16.37 10.88
C GLU A 54 4.57 16.44 9.35
N SER A 55 4.90 15.32 8.70
CA SER A 55 5.00 15.15 7.25
C SER A 55 3.75 14.52 6.67
N LEU A 56 3.37 14.95 5.47
CA LEU A 56 2.30 14.30 4.68
C LEU A 56 2.85 13.18 3.76
N LEU A 57 4.12 12.87 3.84
CA LEU A 57 4.78 11.86 3.01
C LEU A 57 4.75 10.47 3.69
N GLY A 58 4.60 9.42 2.89
CA GLY A 58 4.49 8.05 3.38
C GLY A 58 3.18 7.78 4.14
N LYS A 59 2.06 8.23 3.58
CA LYS A 59 0.75 8.30 4.26
C LYS A 59 -0.40 7.86 3.36
N ILE A 60 -1.49 7.44 3.98
CA ILE A 60 -2.82 7.66 3.46
C ILE A 60 -3.38 8.91 4.14
N LEU A 61 -3.81 9.87 3.35
CA LEU A 61 -4.47 11.09 3.81
C LEU A 61 -5.98 10.98 3.59
N ARG A 62 -6.78 11.64 4.44
CA ARG A 62 -8.23 11.69 4.30
C ARG A 62 -8.73 13.10 4.54
N ILE A 63 -9.43 13.64 3.52
CA ILE A 63 -9.92 15.02 3.52
C ILE A 63 -11.37 15.11 3.02
N ASP A 64 -12.07 16.17 3.40
CA ASP A 64 -13.41 16.51 2.92
C ASP A 64 -13.32 17.59 1.85
N VAL A 65 -13.72 17.24 0.63
CA VAL A 65 -13.74 18.12 -0.54
C VAL A 65 -15.15 18.59 -0.93
N HIS A 66 -16.16 18.29 -0.14
CA HIS A 66 -17.54 18.69 -0.42
C HIS A 66 -17.82 20.18 -0.12
N GLY A 67 -16.92 20.82 0.60
CA GLY A 67 -17.02 22.25 0.98
C GLY A 67 -16.49 23.21 -0.07
N LEU A 68 -16.56 24.50 0.27
CA LEU A 68 -16.23 25.60 -0.64
C LEU A 68 -14.76 26.03 -0.59
N ASN A 69 -13.76 25.28 -0.37
CA ASN A 69 -12.39 25.75 -0.56
C ASN A 69 -11.45 25.76 0.67
N PRO A 70 -10.25 25.27 0.51
CA PRO A 70 -9.80 24.31 -0.50
C PRO A 70 -10.22 22.88 -0.16
N TYR A 71 -10.33 22.53 1.11
CA TYR A 71 -10.85 21.29 1.72
C TYR A 71 -10.99 21.53 3.22
N THR A 72 -11.67 20.62 3.91
CA THR A 72 -11.73 20.58 5.36
C THR A 72 -11.25 19.22 5.87
N ILE A 73 -10.92 19.16 7.16
CA ILE A 73 -10.50 17.92 7.80
C ILE A 73 -11.70 17.29 8.49
N PRO A 74 -12.02 16.01 8.17
CA PRO A 74 -13.04 15.29 8.91
C PRO A 74 -12.67 15.20 10.39
N SER A 75 -13.58 15.57 11.28
CA SER A 75 -13.33 15.53 12.74
C SER A 75 -13.08 14.12 13.29
N SER A 76 -13.37 13.10 12.48
CA SER A 76 -13.12 11.70 12.77
C SER A 76 -11.73 11.22 12.30
N ASN A 77 -10.88 12.08 11.78
CA ASN A 77 -9.49 11.69 11.51
C ASN A 77 -8.74 11.46 12.81
N PRO A 78 -7.88 10.43 12.88
CA PRO A 78 -7.29 9.96 14.13
C PRO A 78 -6.34 10.95 14.81
N PHE A 79 -5.77 11.89 14.05
CA PHE A 79 -4.76 12.82 14.55
C PHE A 79 -5.27 14.25 14.75
N VAL A 80 -6.57 14.50 14.56
CA VAL A 80 -7.16 15.83 14.71
C VAL A 80 -6.93 16.41 16.11
N GLY A 81 -6.28 17.56 16.17
CA GLY A 81 -6.00 18.28 17.41
C GLY A 81 -4.88 17.69 18.26
N ILE A 82 -4.11 16.75 17.72
CA ILE A 82 -2.91 16.21 18.38
C ILE A 82 -1.71 17.09 18.02
N GLU A 83 -0.96 17.57 19.00
CA GLU A 83 0.22 18.40 18.77
C GLU A 83 1.31 17.64 17.98
N ASN A 84 2.00 18.35 17.09
CA ASN A 84 3.08 17.83 16.24
C ASN A 84 2.61 16.72 15.29
N THR A 85 1.36 16.77 14.85
CA THR A 85 0.81 15.89 13.83
C THR A 85 0.06 16.69 12.76
N ARG A 86 -0.12 16.09 11.60
CA ARG A 86 -0.95 16.64 10.53
C ARG A 86 -2.35 16.02 10.61
N ASP A 87 -3.35 16.86 10.71
CA ASP A 87 -4.76 16.48 10.84
C ASP A 87 -5.29 15.71 9.61
N GLU A 88 -4.63 15.84 8.46
CA GLU A 88 -4.99 15.14 7.20
C GLU A 88 -4.68 13.64 7.25
N ILE A 89 -3.79 13.19 8.14
CA ILE A 89 -3.31 11.82 8.17
C ILE A 89 -4.42 10.87 8.59
N TRP A 90 -4.63 9.81 7.77
CA TRP A 90 -5.47 8.67 8.11
C TRP A 90 -4.64 7.50 8.64
N SER A 91 -3.59 7.09 7.90
CA SER A 91 -2.61 6.09 8.32
C SER A 91 -1.23 6.46 7.83
N TYR A 92 -0.19 5.83 8.39
CA TYR A 92 1.21 6.21 8.17
C TYR A 92 2.14 5.00 8.16
N GLY A 93 3.43 5.25 7.93
CA GLY A 93 4.41 4.17 7.88
C GLY A 93 4.38 3.42 6.54
N LEU A 94 4.12 4.12 5.44
CA LEU A 94 4.11 3.59 4.09
C LEU A 94 5.31 4.13 3.30
N ARG A 95 5.87 3.30 2.41
CA ARG A 95 6.99 3.69 1.57
C ARG A 95 6.54 4.32 0.25
N ASN A 96 5.86 3.56 -0.56
CA ASN A 96 5.35 3.98 -1.85
C ASN A 96 4.01 3.28 -2.13
N PRO A 97 2.95 3.68 -1.43
CA PRO A 97 1.61 3.10 -1.60
C PRO A 97 1.08 3.41 -3.00
N TRP A 98 1.35 2.49 -3.93
CA TRP A 98 1.11 2.70 -5.35
C TRP A 98 -0.36 2.67 -5.69
N ARG A 99 -1.07 1.61 -5.25
CA ARG A 99 -2.52 1.52 -5.38
C ARG A 99 -3.16 1.05 -4.09
N PHE A 100 -4.32 1.61 -3.81
CA PHE A 100 -5.21 1.11 -2.77
C PHE A 100 -6.64 1.01 -3.31
N CYS A 101 -7.45 0.19 -2.68
CA CYS A 101 -8.87 0.09 -2.99
C CYS A 101 -9.71 -0.07 -1.73
N PHE A 102 -11.00 0.17 -1.88
CA PHE A 102 -12.01 -0.21 -0.89
C PHE A 102 -12.83 -1.37 -1.43
N ASP A 103 -13.07 -2.37 -0.60
CA ASP A 103 -14.08 -3.36 -0.90
C ASP A 103 -15.47 -2.72 -0.86
N SER A 104 -16.18 -2.76 -1.98
CA SER A 104 -17.49 -2.10 -2.12
C SER A 104 -18.60 -2.72 -1.26
N GLU A 105 -18.39 -3.91 -0.71
CA GLU A 105 -19.38 -4.59 0.13
C GLU A 105 -19.26 -4.24 1.61
N ASN A 106 -18.05 -4.17 2.14
CA ASN A 106 -17.81 -4.01 3.57
C ASN A 106 -16.94 -2.78 3.93
N GLY A 107 -16.33 -2.13 2.93
CA GLY A 107 -15.49 -0.95 3.12
C GLY A 107 -14.07 -1.23 3.57
N ASP A 108 -13.62 -2.49 3.55
CA ASP A 108 -12.24 -2.87 3.85
C ASP A 108 -11.27 -2.16 2.89
N MET A 109 -10.18 -1.63 3.41
CA MET A 109 -9.14 -0.97 2.62
C MET A 109 -7.93 -1.91 2.45
N TYR A 110 -7.49 -2.06 1.22
CA TYR A 110 -6.29 -2.81 0.84
C TYR A 110 -5.31 -1.85 0.19
N ILE A 111 -4.03 -1.91 0.59
CA ILE A 111 -2.98 -1.00 0.11
C ILE A 111 -1.81 -1.84 -0.39
N GLY A 112 -1.45 -1.68 -1.66
CA GLY A 112 -0.19 -2.22 -2.20
C GLY A 112 0.92 -1.21 -1.97
N ASP A 113 1.89 -1.56 -1.13
CA ASP A 113 3.03 -0.71 -0.79
C ASP A 113 4.33 -1.32 -1.33
N VAL A 114 4.98 -0.58 -2.21
CA VAL A 114 6.21 -1.04 -2.88
C VAL A 114 7.37 -0.99 -1.92
N GLY A 115 8.02 -2.12 -1.74
CA GLY A 115 9.17 -2.28 -0.87
C GLY A 115 10.48 -1.71 -1.43
N GLU A 116 11.56 -1.83 -0.65
CA GLU A 116 12.87 -1.27 -1.02
C GLU A 116 13.82 -2.33 -1.57
N VAL A 117 14.04 -3.41 -0.83
CA VAL A 117 15.10 -4.39 -1.11
C VAL A 117 14.59 -5.83 -1.13
N ASP A 118 13.83 -6.21 -0.13
CA ASP A 118 13.54 -7.61 0.15
C ASP A 118 12.08 -8.01 -0.04
N TRP A 119 11.13 -7.11 0.25
CA TRP A 119 9.71 -7.46 0.35
C TRP A 119 8.80 -6.48 -0.35
N GLU A 120 7.75 -7.00 -0.99
CA GLU A 120 6.56 -6.27 -1.41
C GLU A 120 5.41 -6.55 -0.44
N GLU A 121 4.53 -5.57 -0.20
CA GLU A 121 3.54 -5.63 0.86
C GLU A 121 2.12 -5.36 0.39
N ILE A 122 1.17 -6.10 0.98
CA ILE A 122 -0.24 -5.73 1.00
C ILE A 122 -0.65 -5.44 2.44
N ASN A 123 -0.99 -4.20 2.68
CA ASN A 123 -1.49 -3.71 3.95
C ASN A 123 -3.02 -3.64 3.96
N TYR A 124 -3.63 -3.68 5.15
CA TYR A 124 -5.07 -3.82 5.28
C TYR A 124 -5.62 -3.02 6.47
N GLU A 125 -6.81 -2.46 6.28
CA GLU A 125 -7.63 -1.90 7.35
C GLU A 125 -9.07 -2.38 7.18
N ALA A 126 -9.65 -2.94 8.25
CA ALA A 126 -11.05 -3.38 8.23
C ALA A 126 -12.01 -2.20 8.04
N GLY A 127 -13.06 -2.40 7.29
CA GLY A 127 -14.09 -1.40 7.04
C GLY A 127 -14.70 -0.85 8.33
N GLY A 128 -14.87 0.47 8.40
CA GLY A 128 -15.31 1.14 9.61
C GLY A 128 -14.22 1.27 10.68
N GLY A 129 -12.96 0.99 10.36
CA GLY A 129 -11.79 1.29 11.18
C GLY A 129 -11.68 2.78 11.49
N GLY A 130 -10.86 3.12 12.46
CA GLY A 130 -10.67 4.50 12.93
C GLY A 130 -9.43 5.18 12.37
N GLY A 131 -8.69 4.53 11.48
CA GLY A 131 -7.39 4.99 11.04
C GLY A 131 -6.34 4.95 12.17
N GLY A 132 -5.26 5.73 12.00
CA GLY A 132 -4.17 5.81 12.97
C GLY A 132 -3.19 4.63 12.92
N ILE A 133 -3.32 3.77 11.93
CA ILE A 133 -2.49 2.58 11.76
C ILE A 133 -1.08 2.99 11.32
N ASN A 134 -0.06 2.38 11.97
CA ASN A 134 1.33 2.42 11.54
C ASN A 134 1.67 1.12 10.79
N TYR A 135 1.97 1.22 9.51
CA TYR A 135 2.34 0.07 8.68
C TYR A 135 3.85 -0.25 8.68
N GLY A 136 4.65 0.52 9.40
CA GLY A 136 6.01 0.13 9.80
C GLY A 136 7.16 0.73 9.02
N TRP A 137 7.00 1.14 7.78
CA TRP A 137 8.10 1.72 7.03
C TRP A 137 8.63 3.02 7.69
N ARG A 138 9.92 3.26 7.88
CA ARG A 138 11.09 2.42 7.46
C ARG A 138 11.68 1.62 8.64
N LEU A 139 10.93 1.39 9.68
CA LEU A 139 11.36 0.52 10.78
C LEU A 139 11.32 -0.94 10.35
N MET A 140 10.30 -1.31 9.57
CA MET A 140 10.12 -2.65 9.02
C MET A 140 9.98 -2.59 7.49
N GLU A 141 10.34 -3.70 6.83
CA GLU A 141 10.03 -4.03 5.46
C GLU A 141 9.49 -5.46 5.44
N GLY A 142 8.25 -5.64 5.05
CA GLY A 142 7.56 -6.92 5.22
C GLY A 142 7.55 -7.38 6.68
N PRO A 143 7.84 -8.65 6.94
CA PRO A 143 7.89 -9.20 8.28
C PRO A 143 9.20 -8.88 9.03
N ASP A 144 10.18 -8.25 8.37
CA ASP A 144 11.53 -8.10 8.89
C ASP A 144 11.82 -6.66 9.36
N CYS A 145 12.66 -6.54 10.38
CA CYS A 145 13.21 -5.26 10.77
C CYS A 145 14.14 -4.71 9.69
N TYR A 146 13.89 -3.47 9.25
CA TYR A 146 14.73 -2.81 8.23
C TYR A 146 15.74 -1.85 8.87
N GLU A 147 15.27 -0.86 9.61
CA GLU A 147 16.15 0.10 10.26
C GLU A 147 15.54 0.63 11.58
N PRO A 148 16.01 0.16 12.72
CA PRO A 148 17.17 -0.72 12.96
C PRO A 148 16.93 -2.20 12.56
N ILE A 149 17.99 -2.92 12.26
CA ILE A 149 17.93 -4.34 11.82
C ILE A 149 17.36 -5.29 12.90
N VAL A 150 17.30 -4.85 14.15
CA VAL A 150 16.75 -5.63 15.27
C VAL A 150 16.00 -4.69 16.21
N ASP A 151 14.99 -5.24 16.90
CA ASP A 151 14.22 -4.51 17.91
C ASP A 151 13.52 -3.25 17.36
N CYS A 152 13.00 -3.38 16.14
CA CYS A 152 12.39 -2.27 15.40
C CYS A 152 11.00 -1.87 15.89
N ASP A 153 10.29 -2.75 16.60
CA ASP A 153 8.98 -2.48 17.20
C ASP A 153 8.88 -2.95 18.65
N PRO A 154 9.65 -2.36 19.58
CA PRO A 154 9.69 -2.80 20.99
C PRO A 154 8.36 -2.61 21.71
N ASN A 155 7.43 -1.85 21.16
CA ASN A 155 6.13 -1.56 21.76
C ASN A 155 4.97 -2.33 21.12
N ASN A 156 5.25 -3.14 20.10
CA ASN A 156 4.25 -3.83 19.30
C ASN A 156 3.15 -2.89 18.79
N SER A 157 3.60 -1.78 18.20
CA SER A 157 2.75 -0.67 17.72
C SER A 157 2.58 -0.67 16.20
N ILE A 158 3.34 -1.50 15.49
CA ILE A 158 3.31 -1.65 14.05
C ILE A 158 2.30 -2.74 13.68
N THR A 159 1.54 -2.48 12.63
CA THR A 159 0.62 -3.46 12.03
C THR A 159 1.32 -4.13 10.86
N GLU A 160 1.55 -5.43 11.00
CA GLU A 160 2.16 -6.22 9.94
C GLU A 160 1.27 -6.28 8.69
N PRO A 161 1.86 -6.39 7.48
CA PRO A 161 1.11 -6.62 6.25
C PRO A 161 0.33 -7.94 6.32
N ILE A 162 -0.83 -7.97 5.67
CA ILE A 162 -1.62 -9.21 5.54
C ILE A 162 -1.02 -10.21 4.56
N PHE A 163 -0.17 -9.73 3.67
CA PHE A 163 0.60 -10.51 2.72
C PHE A 163 1.89 -9.79 2.37
N ALA A 164 3.00 -10.49 2.42
CA ALA A 164 4.28 -10.03 1.92
C ALA A 164 4.93 -11.11 1.05
N PHE A 165 5.57 -10.69 -0.03
CA PHE A 165 6.29 -11.60 -0.91
C PHE A 165 7.68 -11.05 -1.26
N PRO A 166 8.69 -11.91 -1.34
CA PRO A 166 10.07 -11.48 -1.54
C PRO A 166 10.35 -11.08 -2.99
N HIS A 167 11.38 -10.25 -3.18
CA HIS A 167 11.96 -9.92 -4.49
C HIS A 167 12.69 -11.13 -5.11
N GLU A 168 11.93 -12.20 -5.34
CA GLU A 168 12.42 -13.44 -5.92
C GLU A 168 11.60 -13.81 -7.17
N ASN A 169 12.14 -14.72 -7.99
CA ASN A 169 11.46 -15.26 -9.17
C ASN A 169 10.95 -14.20 -10.17
N GLY A 170 11.61 -13.04 -10.20
CA GLY A 170 11.26 -11.92 -11.09
C GLY A 170 10.21 -10.97 -10.54
N LEU A 171 9.78 -11.12 -9.30
CA LEU A 171 8.93 -10.17 -8.59
C LEU A 171 9.77 -8.98 -8.11
N CYS A 172 9.22 -7.76 -8.13
CA CYS A 172 10.00 -6.57 -7.81
C CYS A 172 9.21 -5.32 -7.42
N SER A 173 7.90 -5.31 -7.64
CA SER A 173 7.12 -4.09 -7.38
C SER A 173 5.63 -4.39 -7.41
N VAL A 174 5.00 -4.39 -6.26
CA VAL A 174 3.56 -4.58 -6.14
C VAL A 174 2.79 -3.42 -6.76
N ILE A 175 1.82 -3.73 -7.58
CA ILE A 175 0.89 -2.73 -8.11
C ILE A 175 -0.26 -2.47 -7.14
N GLY A 176 -0.61 -3.44 -6.31
CA GLY A 176 -1.87 -3.49 -5.59
C GLY A 176 -2.97 -4.10 -6.45
N GLY A 177 -4.23 -3.82 -6.15
CA GLY A 177 -5.31 -4.52 -6.82
C GLY A 177 -6.71 -4.03 -6.48
N VAL A 178 -7.69 -4.92 -6.66
CA VAL A 178 -9.11 -4.69 -6.38
C VAL A 178 -9.77 -5.91 -5.77
N VAL A 179 -10.80 -5.72 -4.95
CA VAL A 179 -11.65 -6.83 -4.50
C VAL A 179 -12.71 -7.11 -5.57
N TYR A 180 -12.75 -8.35 -6.06
CA TYR A 180 -13.73 -8.73 -7.06
C TYR A 180 -15.12 -8.91 -6.43
N ARG A 181 -16.09 -8.11 -6.88
CA ARG A 181 -17.50 -8.18 -6.49
C ARG A 181 -18.42 -8.37 -7.71
N GLY A 182 -17.83 -8.69 -8.87
CA GLY A 182 -18.58 -8.95 -10.10
C GLY A 182 -19.36 -10.27 -10.05
N GLN A 183 -20.34 -10.38 -10.95
CA GLN A 183 -21.21 -11.56 -11.07
C GLN A 183 -20.73 -12.56 -12.14
N ASN A 184 -19.82 -12.15 -13.01
CA ASN A 184 -19.41 -12.96 -14.17
C ASN A 184 -18.50 -14.13 -13.78
N ILE A 185 -17.73 -14.00 -12.69
CA ILE A 185 -16.86 -15.06 -12.17
C ILE A 185 -17.18 -15.26 -10.68
N PRO A 186 -18.27 -15.97 -10.34
CA PRO A 186 -18.72 -16.10 -8.94
C PRO A 186 -17.69 -16.74 -8.01
N SER A 187 -16.78 -17.55 -8.53
CA SER A 187 -15.71 -18.18 -7.77
C SER A 187 -14.65 -17.20 -7.27
N LEU A 188 -14.56 -16.00 -7.85
CA LEU A 188 -13.65 -14.93 -7.41
C LEU A 188 -14.30 -13.92 -6.47
N ASN A 189 -15.61 -14.04 -6.21
CA ASN A 189 -16.30 -13.07 -5.35
C ASN A 189 -15.66 -13.02 -3.96
N GLY A 190 -15.25 -11.80 -3.54
CA GLY A 190 -14.58 -11.56 -2.27
C GLY A 190 -13.06 -11.71 -2.29
N TYR A 191 -12.49 -12.17 -3.38
CA TYR A 191 -11.04 -12.22 -3.51
C TYR A 191 -10.46 -10.82 -3.85
N TYR A 192 -9.42 -10.43 -3.14
CA TYR A 192 -8.57 -9.33 -3.55
C TYR A 192 -7.60 -9.83 -4.62
N ILE A 193 -7.66 -9.25 -5.81
CA ILE A 193 -6.84 -9.62 -6.96
C ILE A 193 -5.75 -8.55 -7.08
N LEU A 194 -4.50 -8.96 -7.04
CA LEU A 194 -3.34 -8.07 -7.12
C LEU A 194 -2.35 -8.53 -8.18
N SER A 195 -1.43 -7.65 -8.54
CA SER A 195 -0.33 -8.00 -9.44
C SER A 195 0.99 -7.38 -9.01
N ASP A 196 2.08 -7.97 -9.56
CA ASP A 196 3.42 -7.40 -9.55
C ASP A 196 3.78 -6.86 -10.93
N ALA A 197 4.55 -5.75 -10.97
CA ALA A 197 4.94 -5.08 -12.22
C ALA A 197 5.94 -5.89 -13.04
N CYS A 198 6.81 -6.64 -12.38
CA CYS A 198 7.89 -7.43 -12.97
C CYS A 198 7.52 -8.89 -13.20
N GLY A 199 6.52 -9.40 -12.47
CA GLY A 199 6.09 -10.78 -12.55
C GLY A 199 5.80 -11.24 -13.99
N ILE A 200 6.17 -12.46 -14.31
CA ILE A 200 6.01 -13.05 -15.65
C ILE A 200 5.18 -14.33 -15.53
N GLY A 201 4.17 -14.47 -16.39
CA GLY A 201 3.35 -15.66 -16.42
C GLY A 201 2.55 -15.86 -15.13
N ASP A 202 2.65 -17.03 -14.53
CA ASP A 202 1.88 -17.41 -13.34
C ASP A 202 2.29 -16.65 -12.07
N THR A 203 3.40 -15.90 -12.09
CA THR A 203 3.88 -15.09 -10.96
C THR A 203 3.42 -13.63 -11.01
N GLN A 204 2.62 -13.26 -12.02
CA GLN A 204 2.22 -11.86 -12.22
C GLN A 204 0.99 -11.47 -11.41
N PHE A 205 0.08 -12.41 -11.16
CA PHE A 205 -1.18 -12.16 -10.48
C PHE A 205 -1.37 -13.09 -9.30
N PHE A 206 -1.88 -12.54 -8.21
CA PHE A 206 -2.21 -13.25 -6.99
C PHE A 206 -3.64 -12.95 -6.59
N THR A 207 -4.20 -13.84 -5.79
CA THR A 207 -5.46 -13.58 -5.10
C THR A 207 -5.27 -13.78 -3.61
N LEU A 208 -5.91 -12.93 -2.81
CA LEU A 208 -5.97 -13.06 -1.36
C LEU A 208 -7.42 -13.16 -0.91
N ILE A 209 -7.67 -14.03 0.04
CA ILE A 209 -8.97 -14.12 0.72
C ILE A 209 -8.75 -14.38 2.21
N SER A 210 -9.57 -13.77 3.07
CA SER A 210 -9.56 -14.08 4.50
C SER A 210 -9.95 -15.54 4.75
N ASP A 211 -9.23 -16.21 5.64
CA ASP A 211 -9.56 -17.57 6.11
C ASP A 211 -10.71 -17.59 7.14
N GLY A 212 -11.22 -16.42 7.52
CA GLY A 212 -12.27 -16.23 8.53
C GLY A 212 -11.81 -16.39 9.98
N ASN A 213 -10.50 -16.61 10.22
CA ASN A 213 -9.92 -16.79 11.56
C ASN A 213 -8.84 -15.72 11.86
N GLY A 214 -8.76 -14.68 11.05
CA GLY A 214 -7.77 -13.61 11.15
C GLY A 214 -6.52 -13.83 10.31
N GLY A 215 -6.44 -14.92 9.55
CA GLY A 215 -5.39 -15.20 8.58
C GLY A 215 -5.83 -14.93 7.14
N TRP A 216 -4.89 -15.06 6.21
CA TRP A 216 -5.08 -14.85 4.79
C TRP A 216 -4.55 -16.04 3.99
N ILE A 217 -5.26 -16.36 2.91
CA ILE A 217 -4.89 -17.41 1.98
C ILE A 217 -4.54 -16.73 0.67
N ASP A 218 -3.31 -16.94 0.21
CA ASP A 218 -2.84 -16.52 -1.10
C ASP A 218 -2.90 -17.66 -2.11
N GLN A 219 -3.18 -17.34 -3.35
CA GLN A 219 -3.14 -18.27 -4.47
C GLN A 219 -2.69 -17.54 -5.75
N PRO A 220 -1.82 -18.16 -6.58
CA PRO A 220 -1.57 -17.64 -7.90
C PRO A 220 -2.84 -17.66 -8.75
N LEU A 221 -3.13 -16.56 -9.44
CA LEU A 221 -4.24 -16.48 -10.38
C LEU A 221 -3.76 -16.85 -11.78
N VAL A 222 -4.08 -18.05 -12.20
CA VAL A 222 -3.81 -18.50 -13.58
C VAL A 222 -4.94 -18.02 -14.48
N LEU A 223 -4.63 -17.13 -15.41
CA LEU A 223 -5.57 -16.66 -16.42
C LEU A 223 -5.56 -17.62 -17.62
N ASP A 224 -6.57 -18.49 -17.69
CA ASP A 224 -6.81 -19.32 -18.88
C ASP A 224 -7.60 -18.52 -19.92
N VAL A 225 -6.91 -18.04 -20.96
CA VAL A 225 -7.53 -17.32 -22.07
C VAL A 225 -7.75 -18.28 -23.23
N GLU A 226 -8.98 -18.41 -23.72
CA GLU A 226 -9.28 -19.16 -24.93
C GLU A 226 -8.36 -18.72 -26.08
N GLY A 227 -7.50 -19.62 -26.56
CA GLY A 227 -6.53 -19.32 -27.63
C GLY A 227 -5.07 -19.38 -27.19
N GLY A 228 -4.81 -19.75 -25.94
CA GLY A 228 -3.46 -19.91 -25.39
C GLY A 228 -3.02 -18.71 -24.54
N PHE A 229 -2.07 -18.96 -23.67
CA PHE A 229 -1.43 -17.97 -22.83
C PHE A 229 -0.97 -16.78 -23.68
N VAL A 230 -1.52 -15.61 -23.43
CA VAL A 230 -0.94 -14.36 -23.93
C VAL A 230 0.18 -14.01 -22.97
N PRO A 231 1.45 -14.18 -23.35
CA PRO A 231 2.55 -13.70 -22.54
C PRO A 231 2.38 -12.20 -22.41
N TRP A 232 2.02 -11.74 -21.23
CA TRP A 232 2.00 -10.34 -20.92
C TRP A 232 3.47 -9.89 -20.89
N THR A 233 3.90 -9.25 -21.96
CA THR A 233 5.28 -8.73 -22.11
C THR A 233 5.39 -7.29 -21.68
N GLU A 234 4.27 -6.69 -21.23
CA GLU A 234 4.21 -5.28 -20.85
C GLU A 234 3.94 -5.14 -19.36
N THR A 235 4.64 -4.19 -18.76
CA THR A 235 4.46 -3.82 -17.35
C THR A 235 3.05 -3.31 -17.09
N LYS A 236 2.40 -3.81 -16.02
CA LYS A 236 1.07 -3.37 -15.61
C LYS A 236 1.20 -2.29 -14.54
N PHE A 237 0.42 -1.22 -14.68
CA PHE A 237 0.50 -0.08 -13.77
C PHE A 237 -0.80 0.24 -13.04
N ALA A 238 -1.92 -0.38 -13.42
CA ALA A 238 -3.21 -0.10 -12.79
C ALA A 238 -4.23 -1.22 -13.00
N PHE A 239 -5.15 -1.32 -12.05
CA PHE A 239 -6.41 -2.04 -12.17
C PHE A 239 -7.53 -1.03 -12.42
N GLY A 240 -8.55 -1.43 -13.20
CA GLY A 240 -9.80 -0.71 -13.34
C GLY A 240 -10.95 -1.58 -12.80
N GLU A 241 -11.93 -0.94 -12.19
CA GLU A 241 -13.20 -1.56 -11.82
C GLU A 241 -14.12 -1.71 -13.02
#